data_9c6df3817fdaa09ec7eeca4af852916c
#
_entry.id   9c6df3817fdaa09ec7eeca4af852916c
#
_cell.length_a   1.000
_cell.length_b   1.000
_cell.length_c   1.000
_cell.angle_alpha   90.00
_cell.angle_beta   90.00
_cell.angle_gamma   90.00
#
_symmetry.space_group_name_H-M   'P 1'
#
loop_
_entity.id
_entity.type
_entity.pdbx_description
1 polymer ?
#
loop_
_entity_poly.entity_id
_entity_poly.type
_entity_poly.pdbx_seq_one_letter_code
_entity_poly.pdbx_strand_id
1 'polypeptide(L)'
;MNSPVRAMRAVGLDEPFFVRRGEGAYLEDVDGNRYVDWVMSWGPLVFGHADADVIEAVRDAAERGTSFGAPTEAEVELAAEIVDAVPSVEKVRLVSSGTEAAMSAVRLARAFTARDRILKFAGCYHGHVDTLLASAGSGVATLGLPSSPGVPTAVTSHTIVCPFNDVDATAAAVAQYGEGLAAILVEPVAGNMGVVPPEPGFLEALRRLCDASGALLVFDEVITGFRIARGGAQERLGVISDLTILGKIVGGGLPLAAFGGPADIMDRLAPSGDVYQAGTLSGNPLATAAGLAVLRRLHDPAVYEELERRGARLEQGLAPYGRVQRIGAMATLFMTGHAVRNFDDAQGCDTDRYGALFRHLLARGIYVAPSQFEAMFVSLAHGDEEIDRTIQAVADFDG
;
A
#
# COMPACT_ATOMS: atom_id res chain seq x y z
N MET A 1 1.11 21.41 3.53
CA MET A 1 1.07 20.21 2.66
C MET A 1 1.06 18.98 3.55
N ASN A 2 0.19 18.00 3.30
CA ASN A 2 -0.02 16.86 4.21
C ASN A 2 0.81 15.62 3.84
N SER A 3 1.56 15.66 2.75
CA SER A 3 2.52 14.64 2.32
C SER A 3 3.58 15.28 1.44
N PRO A 4 4.88 14.94 1.60
CA PRO A 4 5.97 15.54 0.81
C PRO A 4 5.81 15.36 -0.70
N VAL A 5 5.34 14.21 -1.13
CA VAL A 5 5.15 13.89 -2.57
C VAL A 5 4.13 14.80 -3.24
N ARG A 6 3.13 15.29 -2.50
CA ARG A 6 2.12 16.24 -3.02
C ARG A 6 2.69 17.62 -3.36
N ALA A 7 3.92 17.92 -2.93
CA ALA A 7 4.60 19.16 -3.30
C ALA A 7 5.11 19.15 -4.74
N MET A 8 5.14 17.98 -5.41
CA MET A 8 5.54 17.80 -6.82
C MET A 8 6.97 18.29 -7.15
N ARG A 9 7.78 18.59 -6.15
CA ARG A 9 9.16 19.07 -6.33
C ARG A 9 10.08 18.03 -6.96
N ALA A 10 9.84 16.74 -6.66
CA ALA A 10 10.62 15.64 -7.21
C ALA A 10 10.51 15.52 -8.74
N VAL A 11 9.46 16.09 -9.34
CA VAL A 11 9.25 16.13 -10.80
C VAL A 11 9.46 17.53 -11.40
N GLY A 12 10.08 18.43 -10.63
CA GLY A 12 10.51 19.75 -11.09
C GLY A 12 9.38 20.77 -11.24
N LEU A 13 8.31 20.65 -10.45
CA LEU A 13 7.32 21.71 -10.32
C LEU A 13 7.61 22.56 -9.07
N ASP A 14 7.59 23.88 -9.22
CA ASP A 14 7.76 24.82 -8.10
C ASP A 14 6.53 24.85 -7.20
N GLU A 15 5.34 24.76 -7.81
CA GLU A 15 4.04 24.77 -7.12
C GLU A 15 3.16 23.61 -7.64
N PRO A 16 2.45 22.89 -6.74
CA PRO A 16 1.48 21.87 -7.13
C PRO A 16 0.18 22.53 -7.61
N PHE A 17 -0.57 21.85 -8.48
CA PHE A 17 -1.95 22.25 -8.77
C PHE A 17 -2.89 21.91 -7.60
N PHE A 18 -3.99 22.64 -7.48
CA PHE A 18 -4.98 22.46 -6.43
C PHE A 18 -6.26 21.86 -7.01
N VAL A 19 -6.64 20.69 -6.52
CA VAL A 19 -7.83 19.98 -6.98
C VAL A 19 -9.08 20.60 -6.39
N ARG A 20 -10.07 20.88 -7.23
CA ARG A 20 -11.40 21.35 -6.87
C ARG A 20 -12.41 20.21 -6.71
N ARG A 21 -12.36 19.22 -7.61
CA ARG A 21 -13.24 18.04 -7.59
C ARG A 21 -12.62 16.86 -8.34
N GLY A 22 -13.14 15.65 -8.07
CA GLY A 22 -12.86 14.44 -8.82
C GLY A 22 -14.16 13.76 -9.23
N GLU A 23 -14.19 13.16 -10.43
CA GLU A 23 -15.35 12.43 -10.95
C GLU A 23 -14.87 11.32 -11.90
N GLY A 24 -15.24 10.07 -11.61
CA GLY A 24 -14.81 8.91 -12.38
C GLY A 24 -13.28 8.79 -12.43
N ALA A 25 -12.70 8.79 -13.63
CA ALA A 25 -11.24 8.73 -13.84
C ALA A 25 -10.56 10.10 -13.81
N TYR A 26 -11.26 11.20 -13.48
CA TYR A 26 -10.76 12.55 -13.68
C TYR A 26 -10.67 13.38 -12.42
N LEU A 27 -9.65 14.24 -12.39
CA LEU A 27 -9.55 15.39 -11.48
C LEU A 27 -9.77 16.67 -12.25
N GLU A 28 -10.37 17.67 -11.61
CA GLU A 28 -10.47 19.05 -12.07
C GLU A 28 -9.79 19.96 -11.05
N ASP A 29 -8.89 20.83 -11.51
CA ASP A 29 -8.22 21.80 -10.65
C ASP A 29 -9.04 23.08 -10.47
N VAL A 30 -8.53 23.99 -9.64
CA VAL A 30 -9.20 25.27 -9.37
C VAL A 30 -9.23 26.23 -10.56
N ASP A 31 -8.37 26.01 -11.55
CA ASP A 31 -8.26 26.78 -12.79
C ASP A 31 -9.14 26.19 -13.91
N GLY A 32 -9.80 25.05 -13.65
CA GLY A 32 -10.70 24.39 -14.59
C GLY A 32 -10.01 23.40 -15.54
N ASN A 33 -8.73 23.10 -15.33
CA ASN A 33 -8.04 22.07 -16.10
C ASN A 33 -8.50 20.68 -15.64
N ARG A 34 -8.62 19.74 -16.59
CA ARG A 34 -9.08 18.38 -16.34
C ARG A 34 -7.98 17.36 -16.67
N TYR A 35 -7.75 16.43 -15.75
CA TYR A 35 -6.68 15.43 -15.83
C TYR A 35 -7.24 14.03 -15.70
N VAL A 36 -6.81 13.09 -16.56
CA VAL A 36 -6.94 11.65 -16.30
C VAL A 36 -6.05 11.33 -15.11
N ASP A 37 -6.62 10.79 -14.04
CA ASP A 37 -5.93 10.54 -12.77
C ASP A 37 -5.49 9.08 -12.64
N TRP A 38 -4.20 8.81 -12.80
CA TRP A 38 -3.59 7.50 -12.54
C TRP A 38 -3.11 7.31 -11.10
N VAL A 39 -3.22 8.35 -10.27
CA VAL A 39 -2.86 8.25 -8.84
C VAL A 39 -3.99 7.66 -8.02
N MET A 40 -5.26 7.97 -8.38
CA MET A 40 -6.46 7.45 -7.73
C MET A 40 -6.38 7.50 -6.20
N SER A 41 -5.93 8.67 -5.68
CA SER A 41 -5.71 8.91 -4.24
C SER A 41 -4.73 7.92 -3.58
N TRP A 42 -3.72 7.44 -4.35
CA TRP A 42 -2.74 6.42 -3.91
C TRP A 42 -3.34 5.02 -3.74
N GLY A 43 -4.41 4.72 -4.49
CA GLY A 43 -4.93 3.38 -4.66
C GLY A 43 -6.32 3.05 -4.09
N PRO A 44 -6.96 3.81 -3.17
CA PRO A 44 -8.25 3.41 -2.62
C PRO A 44 -9.42 3.41 -3.61
N LEU A 45 -9.34 4.19 -4.69
CA LEU A 45 -10.49 4.47 -5.56
C LEU A 45 -10.62 3.47 -6.72
N VAL A 46 -10.99 2.21 -6.39
CA VAL A 46 -11.17 1.13 -7.39
C VAL A 46 -12.27 1.45 -8.40
N PHE A 47 -13.33 2.11 -7.95
CA PHE A 47 -14.50 2.46 -8.78
C PHE A 47 -14.44 3.90 -9.33
N GLY A 48 -13.36 4.65 -9.01
CA GLY A 48 -13.19 6.04 -9.44
C GLY A 48 -13.55 7.07 -8.39
N HIS A 49 -13.40 8.34 -8.77
CA HIS A 49 -13.77 9.47 -7.92
C HIS A 49 -15.28 9.64 -7.85
N ALA A 50 -15.77 10.06 -6.69
CA ALA A 50 -17.17 10.36 -6.41
C ALA A 50 -18.14 9.24 -6.86
N ASP A 51 -17.73 7.98 -6.67
CA ASP A 51 -18.57 6.82 -6.97
C ASP A 51 -19.93 6.94 -6.26
N ALA A 52 -21.01 6.72 -7.00
CA ALA A 52 -22.37 7.00 -6.52
C ALA A 52 -22.74 6.16 -5.30
N ASP A 53 -22.40 4.87 -5.30
CA ASP A 53 -22.75 3.96 -4.21
C ASP A 53 -22.00 4.32 -2.91
N VAL A 54 -20.73 4.72 -3.04
CA VAL A 54 -19.91 5.17 -1.91
C VAL A 54 -20.46 6.49 -1.34
N ILE A 55 -20.80 7.45 -2.22
CA ILE A 55 -21.35 8.76 -1.80
C ILE A 55 -22.71 8.58 -1.11
N GLU A 56 -23.58 7.73 -1.64
CA GLU A 56 -24.88 7.44 -1.04
C GLU A 56 -24.71 6.80 0.35
N ALA A 57 -23.89 5.76 0.47
CA ALA A 57 -23.61 5.09 1.74
C ALA A 57 -23.07 6.06 2.81
N VAL A 58 -22.17 6.98 2.41
CA VAL A 58 -21.62 8.01 3.33
C VAL A 58 -22.70 9.01 3.74
N ARG A 59 -23.57 9.46 2.84
CA ARG A 59 -24.69 10.37 3.15
C ARG A 59 -25.65 9.74 4.15
N ASP A 60 -26.09 8.51 3.89
CA ASP A 60 -26.99 7.76 4.77
C ASP A 60 -26.40 7.54 6.16
N ALA A 61 -25.10 7.24 6.23
CA ALA A 61 -24.39 7.12 7.51
C ALA A 61 -24.34 8.47 8.25
N ALA A 62 -24.04 9.57 7.53
CA ALA A 62 -23.92 10.90 8.10
C ALA A 62 -25.24 11.39 8.73
N GLU A 63 -26.39 11.04 8.14
CA GLU A 63 -27.73 11.36 8.68
C GLU A 63 -28.00 10.69 10.03
N ARG A 64 -27.38 9.55 10.32
CA ARG A 64 -27.49 8.83 11.59
C ARG A 64 -26.46 9.25 12.64
N GLY A 65 -25.40 9.94 12.22
CA GLY A 65 -24.32 10.42 13.09
C GLY A 65 -22.93 9.99 12.61
N THR A 66 -21.93 10.75 13.01
CA THR A 66 -20.55 10.61 12.49
C THR A 66 -19.61 9.86 13.45
N SER A 67 -19.98 9.76 14.75
CA SER A 67 -19.17 9.09 15.78
C SER A 67 -20.03 8.87 17.04
N PHE A 68 -19.97 7.67 17.62
CA PHE A 68 -20.83 7.31 18.75
C PHE A 68 -20.07 6.99 20.05
N GLY A 69 -18.75 6.67 19.96
CA GLY A 69 -18.00 6.20 21.12
C GLY A 69 -18.49 4.84 21.65
N ALA A 70 -19.22 4.09 20.83
CA ALA A 70 -19.78 2.77 21.09
C ALA A 70 -19.74 1.91 19.82
N PRO A 71 -19.69 0.56 19.92
CA PRO A 71 -19.70 -0.33 18.78
C PRO A 71 -20.95 -0.16 17.90
N THR A 72 -20.79 -0.38 16.60
CA THR A 72 -21.88 -0.34 15.61
C THR A 72 -22.01 -1.67 14.87
N GLU A 73 -23.19 -1.96 14.33
CA GLU A 73 -23.41 -3.15 13.48
C GLU A 73 -22.51 -3.12 12.22
N ALA A 74 -22.33 -1.94 11.62
CA ALA A 74 -21.52 -1.76 10.44
C ALA A 74 -20.03 -2.12 10.65
N GLU A 75 -19.48 -1.92 11.87
CA GLU A 75 -18.13 -2.40 12.21
C GLU A 75 -18.05 -3.93 12.16
N VAL A 76 -19.08 -4.63 12.66
CA VAL A 76 -19.16 -6.09 12.64
C VAL A 76 -19.28 -6.59 11.20
N GLU A 77 -20.10 -5.96 10.38
CA GLU A 77 -20.26 -6.29 8.97
C GLU A 77 -18.95 -6.10 8.19
N LEU A 78 -18.26 -4.98 8.39
CA LEU A 78 -16.98 -4.72 7.74
C LEU A 78 -15.91 -5.72 8.19
N ALA A 79 -15.87 -6.06 9.49
CA ALA A 79 -14.98 -7.08 10.01
C ALA A 79 -15.26 -8.44 9.36
N ALA A 80 -16.52 -8.81 9.19
CA ALA A 80 -16.93 -10.04 8.52
C ALA A 80 -16.48 -10.08 7.05
N GLU A 81 -16.62 -8.98 6.31
CA GLU A 81 -16.14 -8.87 4.92
C GLU A 81 -14.61 -9.07 4.82
N ILE A 82 -13.85 -8.51 5.77
CA ILE A 82 -12.40 -8.67 5.79
C ILE A 82 -12.01 -10.12 6.12
N VAL A 83 -12.65 -10.72 7.14
CA VAL A 83 -12.39 -12.10 7.56
C VAL A 83 -12.73 -13.10 6.44
N ASP A 84 -13.83 -12.88 5.72
CA ASP A 84 -14.24 -13.74 4.61
C ASP A 84 -13.28 -13.64 3.40
N ALA A 85 -12.66 -12.48 3.21
CA ALA A 85 -11.79 -12.23 2.06
C ALA A 85 -10.33 -12.65 2.28
N VAL A 86 -9.75 -12.34 3.45
CA VAL A 86 -8.29 -12.43 3.65
C VAL A 86 -7.91 -13.75 4.33
N PRO A 87 -7.15 -14.63 3.65
CA PRO A 87 -6.93 -16.02 4.10
C PRO A 87 -6.34 -16.17 5.49
N SER A 88 -5.48 -15.24 5.94
CA SER A 88 -4.83 -15.28 7.26
C SER A 88 -5.68 -14.75 8.41
N VAL A 89 -6.81 -14.08 8.12
CA VAL A 89 -7.52 -13.25 9.10
C VAL A 89 -8.72 -14.00 9.68
N GLU A 90 -8.62 -14.41 10.93
CA GLU A 90 -9.75 -14.93 11.74
C GLU A 90 -10.38 -13.82 12.60
N LYS A 91 -9.55 -12.85 13.02
CA LYS A 91 -9.97 -11.64 13.76
C LYS A 91 -9.29 -10.41 13.23
N VAL A 92 -10.00 -9.29 13.28
CA VAL A 92 -9.54 -8.00 12.77
C VAL A 92 -9.79 -6.89 13.79
N ARG A 93 -8.91 -5.90 13.81
CA ARG A 93 -9.06 -4.65 14.56
C ARG A 93 -9.01 -3.47 13.59
N LEU A 94 -10.05 -2.65 13.59
CA LEU A 94 -10.12 -1.42 12.81
C LEU A 94 -9.32 -0.31 13.46
N VAL A 95 -8.68 0.51 12.63
CA VAL A 95 -7.92 1.72 13.00
C VAL A 95 -8.15 2.79 11.93
N SER A 96 -7.59 4.00 12.08
CA SER A 96 -7.88 5.11 11.16
C SER A 96 -6.85 5.27 10.05
N SER A 97 -5.67 4.64 10.13
CA SER A 97 -4.60 4.78 9.13
C SER A 97 -3.71 3.54 9.05
N GLY A 98 -3.04 3.35 7.89
CA GLY A 98 -2.04 2.29 7.74
C GLY A 98 -0.88 2.41 8.73
N THR A 99 -0.50 3.63 9.12
CA THR A 99 0.51 3.86 10.17
C THR A 99 0.07 3.30 11.52
N GLU A 100 -1.18 3.53 11.93
CA GLU A 100 -1.72 2.96 13.16
C GLU A 100 -1.81 1.43 13.10
N ALA A 101 -2.20 0.88 11.94
CA ALA A 101 -2.24 -0.55 11.72
C ALA A 101 -0.85 -1.18 11.83
N ALA A 102 0.16 -0.61 11.16
CA ALA A 102 1.55 -1.09 11.22
C ALA A 102 2.15 -0.97 12.64
N MET A 103 1.93 0.17 13.31
CA MET A 103 2.35 0.37 14.70
C MET A 103 1.75 -0.68 15.63
N SER A 104 0.47 -0.99 15.45
CA SER A 104 -0.27 -1.94 16.28
C SER A 104 0.15 -3.38 16.00
N ALA A 105 0.33 -3.76 14.73
CA ALA A 105 0.82 -5.07 14.34
C ALA A 105 2.24 -5.34 14.87
N VAL A 106 3.15 -4.36 14.80
CA VAL A 106 4.51 -4.47 15.37
C VAL A 106 4.45 -4.64 16.89
N ARG A 107 3.62 -3.86 17.60
CA ARG A 107 3.44 -4.01 19.05
C ARG A 107 2.91 -5.38 19.41
N LEU A 108 1.91 -5.86 18.66
CA LEU A 108 1.29 -7.18 18.85
C LEU A 108 2.30 -8.30 18.63
N ALA A 109 3.08 -8.23 17.52
CA ALA A 109 4.11 -9.21 17.21
C ALA A 109 5.18 -9.31 18.32
N ARG A 110 5.65 -8.15 18.82
CA ARG A 110 6.59 -8.10 19.95
C ARG A 110 6.01 -8.72 21.23
N ALA A 111 4.77 -8.40 21.56
CA ALA A 111 4.12 -8.92 22.74
C ALA A 111 3.84 -10.43 22.65
N PHE A 112 3.44 -10.91 21.47
CA PHE A 112 3.16 -12.33 21.24
C PHE A 112 4.42 -13.20 21.32
N THR A 113 5.51 -12.74 20.70
CA THR A 113 6.78 -13.48 20.66
C THR A 113 7.68 -13.22 21.87
N ALA A 114 7.39 -12.21 22.68
CA ALA A 114 8.27 -11.68 23.75
C ALA A 114 9.67 -11.28 23.22
N ARG A 115 9.73 -10.71 22.00
CA ARG A 115 10.96 -10.30 21.30
C ARG A 115 10.85 -8.87 20.82
N ASP A 116 11.98 -8.18 20.59
CA ASP A 116 11.99 -6.74 20.33
C ASP A 116 12.28 -6.36 18.88
N ARG A 117 13.03 -7.20 18.14
CA ARG A 117 13.52 -6.84 16.81
C ARG A 117 12.49 -7.07 15.72
N ILE A 118 12.50 -6.16 14.73
CA ILE A 118 11.71 -6.27 13.50
C ILE A 118 12.68 -6.24 12.33
N LEU A 119 12.47 -7.11 11.33
CA LEU A 119 13.14 -7.03 10.05
C LEU A 119 12.17 -6.44 9.03
N LYS A 120 12.63 -5.45 8.26
CA LYS A 120 11.91 -4.87 7.13
C LYS A 120 12.82 -4.79 5.90
N PHE A 121 12.28 -4.37 4.77
CA PHE A 121 13.02 -4.28 3.51
C PHE A 121 13.24 -2.83 3.07
N ALA A 122 14.40 -2.56 2.46
CA ALA A 122 14.71 -1.29 1.84
C ALA A 122 13.73 -1.01 0.70
N GLY A 123 13.27 0.24 0.57
CA GLY A 123 12.27 0.66 -0.40
C GLY A 123 10.83 0.38 -0.01
N CYS A 124 10.56 -0.49 0.98
CA CYS A 124 9.22 -0.70 1.53
C CYS A 124 8.86 0.39 2.56
N TYR A 125 7.59 0.86 2.49
CA TYR A 125 7.05 1.86 3.40
C TYR A 125 5.90 1.28 4.22
N HIS A 126 5.97 1.46 5.54
CA HIS A 126 5.00 0.91 6.49
C HIS A 126 4.42 1.98 7.43
N GLY A 127 4.13 3.15 6.87
CA GLY A 127 3.73 4.30 7.67
C GLY A 127 4.91 5.03 8.30
N HIS A 128 4.59 6.04 9.11
CA HIS A 128 5.59 6.97 9.65
C HIS A 128 5.80 6.84 11.18
N VAL A 129 5.58 5.65 11.73
CA VAL A 129 5.97 5.36 13.12
C VAL A 129 7.49 5.27 13.22
N ASP A 130 8.07 5.86 14.26
CA ASP A 130 9.52 6.03 14.42
C ASP A 130 10.31 4.73 14.22
N THR A 131 9.83 3.62 14.77
CA THR A 131 10.47 2.30 14.62
C THR A 131 10.66 1.89 13.15
N LEU A 132 9.73 2.27 12.27
CA LEU A 132 9.73 1.87 10.85
C LEU A 132 10.34 2.93 9.94
N LEU A 133 10.64 4.13 10.46
CA LEU A 133 11.44 5.16 9.78
C LEU A 133 12.94 4.86 9.93
N ALA A 134 13.32 3.69 9.44
CA ALA A 134 14.68 3.16 9.43
C ALA A 134 15.13 2.85 8.01
N SER A 135 16.37 3.21 7.69
CA SER A 135 17.06 2.91 6.42
C SER A 135 18.23 1.98 6.66
N ALA A 136 18.69 1.32 5.60
CA ALA A 136 19.91 0.51 5.65
C ALA A 136 21.14 1.39 5.94
N GLY A 137 22.07 0.85 6.74
CA GLY A 137 23.42 1.38 6.85
C GLY A 137 24.32 0.88 5.72
N SER A 138 25.64 1.04 5.86
CA SER A 138 26.60 0.44 4.94
C SER A 138 26.68 -1.07 5.15
N GLY A 139 26.26 -1.86 4.18
CA GLY A 139 26.30 -3.34 4.22
C GLY A 139 24.99 -3.98 3.78
N VAL A 140 24.99 -5.30 3.62
CA VAL A 140 23.92 -6.07 2.99
C VAL A 140 22.71 -6.25 3.91
N ALA A 141 22.94 -6.38 5.24
CA ALA A 141 21.87 -6.41 6.24
C ALA A 141 22.36 -5.72 7.51
N THR A 142 21.72 -4.62 7.91
CA THR A 142 22.21 -3.78 9.00
C THR A 142 21.11 -3.37 9.95
N LEU A 143 21.49 -3.05 11.20
CA LEU A 143 20.59 -2.33 12.11
C LEU A 143 20.25 -0.96 11.52
N GLY A 144 18.95 -0.61 11.56
CA GLY A 144 18.43 0.58 10.92
C GLY A 144 18.99 1.87 11.49
N LEU A 145 19.42 2.76 10.60
CA LEU A 145 19.69 4.15 10.93
C LEU A 145 18.42 4.97 10.78
N PRO A 146 18.20 6.03 11.60
CA PRO A 146 17.06 6.92 11.41
C PRO A 146 17.04 7.50 10.00
N SER A 147 15.91 7.35 9.31
CA SER A 147 15.69 7.92 7.96
C SER A 147 15.07 9.32 7.99
N SER A 148 14.78 9.83 9.18
CA SER A 148 14.22 11.17 9.39
C SER A 148 14.86 11.84 10.61
N PRO A 149 15.16 13.15 10.54
CA PRO A 149 15.46 13.94 11.72
C PRO A 149 14.32 13.85 12.75
N GLY A 150 14.66 13.78 14.02
CA GLY A 150 13.71 13.65 15.13
C GLY A 150 13.45 12.21 15.56
N VAL A 151 13.83 11.21 14.77
CA VAL A 151 13.76 9.79 15.17
C VAL A 151 15.02 9.43 15.95
N PRO A 152 14.92 9.02 17.24
CA PRO A 152 16.09 8.64 18.03
C PRO A 152 16.70 7.33 17.51
N THR A 153 18.04 7.25 17.46
CA THR A 153 18.76 6.02 17.08
C THR A 153 18.37 4.82 17.95
N ALA A 154 18.10 5.05 19.24
CA ALA A 154 17.67 4.00 20.15
C ALA A 154 16.33 3.34 19.72
N VAL A 155 15.46 4.06 19.02
CA VAL A 155 14.18 3.52 18.52
C VAL A 155 14.40 2.65 17.29
N THR A 156 15.28 3.04 16.39
CA THR A 156 15.57 2.29 15.16
C THR A 156 16.58 1.15 15.36
N SER A 157 17.29 1.10 16.50
CA SER A 157 18.29 0.04 16.80
C SER A 157 17.71 -1.37 16.90
N HIS A 158 16.39 -1.49 17.05
CA HIS A 158 15.66 -2.76 17.02
C HIS A 158 15.06 -3.09 15.63
N THR A 159 15.34 -2.30 14.62
CA THR A 159 14.86 -2.52 13.25
C THR A 159 16.03 -2.94 12.37
N ILE A 160 15.92 -4.10 11.75
CA ILE A 160 16.89 -4.64 10.79
C ILE A 160 16.35 -4.30 9.41
N VAL A 161 17.20 -3.81 8.51
CA VAL A 161 16.84 -3.49 7.12
C VAL A 161 17.63 -4.36 6.18
N CYS A 162 16.94 -5.13 5.34
CA CYS A 162 17.51 -6.00 4.31
C CYS A 162 17.14 -5.48 2.91
N PRO A 163 17.89 -5.83 1.86
CA PRO A 163 17.44 -5.62 0.49
C PRO A 163 16.19 -6.45 0.17
N PHE A 164 15.24 -5.87 -0.56
CA PHE A 164 14.08 -6.62 -1.06
C PHE A 164 14.53 -7.62 -2.14
N ASN A 165 13.89 -8.78 -2.23
CA ASN A 165 14.23 -9.89 -3.14
C ASN A 165 15.60 -10.55 -2.88
N ASP A 166 16.25 -10.29 -1.75
CA ASP A 166 17.50 -10.93 -1.36
C ASP A 166 17.27 -11.95 -0.23
N VAL A 167 17.09 -13.21 -0.63
CA VAL A 167 16.87 -14.33 0.31
C VAL A 167 18.11 -14.58 1.16
N ASP A 168 19.31 -14.48 0.58
CA ASP A 168 20.57 -14.81 1.27
C ASP A 168 20.87 -13.76 2.35
N ALA A 169 20.72 -12.48 2.04
CA ALA A 169 20.85 -11.41 3.02
C ALA A 169 19.84 -11.54 4.15
N THR A 170 18.59 -11.90 3.82
CA THR A 170 17.53 -12.12 4.81
C THR A 170 17.84 -13.32 5.70
N ALA A 171 18.29 -14.44 5.12
CA ALA A 171 18.66 -15.62 5.87
C ALA A 171 19.86 -15.37 6.81
N ALA A 172 20.85 -14.62 6.36
CA ALA A 172 21.99 -14.21 7.18
C ALA A 172 21.55 -13.32 8.37
N ALA A 173 20.63 -12.38 8.13
CA ALA A 173 20.08 -11.54 9.18
C ALA A 173 19.27 -12.38 10.21
N VAL A 174 18.45 -13.31 9.75
CA VAL A 174 17.71 -14.22 10.63
C VAL A 174 18.67 -15.13 11.43
N ALA A 175 19.74 -15.63 10.81
CA ALA A 175 20.76 -16.42 11.51
C ALA A 175 21.46 -15.61 12.62
N GLN A 176 21.69 -14.32 12.38
CA GLN A 176 22.36 -13.44 13.34
C GLN A 176 21.45 -12.95 14.46
N TYR A 177 20.18 -12.63 14.16
CA TYR A 177 19.29 -11.92 15.07
C TYR A 177 18.02 -12.70 15.46
N GLY A 178 17.82 -13.92 14.91
CA GLY A 178 16.56 -14.64 14.97
C GLY A 178 16.02 -14.92 16.36
N GLU A 179 16.88 -15.16 17.37
CA GLU A 179 16.43 -15.35 18.75
C GLU A 179 15.69 -14.11 19.32
N GLY A 180 16.03 -12.92 18.86
CA GLY A 180 15.38 -11.66 19.26
C GLY A 180 14.41 -11.09 18.22
N LEU A 181 14.16 -11.82 17.12
CA LEU A 181 13.32 -11.34 16.02
C LEU A 181 11.84 -11.63 16.30
N ALA A 182 11.06 -10.58 16.44
CA ALA A 182 9.60 -10.67 16.64
C ALA A 182 8.86 -10.88 15.33
N ALA A 183 9.28 -10.19 14.26
CA ALA A 183 8.61 -10.30 12.98
C ALA A 183 9.51 -9.92 11.79
N ILE A 184 9.19 -10.49 10.63
CA ILE A 184 9.58 -10.00 9.30
C ILE A 184 8.37 -9.27 8.72
N LEU A 185 8.52 -7.95 8.48
CA LEU A 185 7.50 -7.08 7.91
C LEU A 185 7.85 -6.76 6.46
N VAL A 186 6.93 -7.06 5.53
CA VAL A 186 7.16 -6.90 4.09
C VAL A 186 5.89 -6.42 3.37
N GLU A 187 6.04 -5.53 2.39
CA GLU A 187 5.04 -5.39 1.33
C GLU A 187 5.19 -6.62 0.41
N PRO A 188 4.19 -7.50 0.29
CA PRO A 188 4.34 -8.72 -0.52
C PRO A 188 4.54 -8.41 -2.02
N VAL A 189 4.08 -7.26 -2.45
CA VAL A 189 4.50 -6.57 -3.68
C VAL A 189 4.84 -5.15 -3.27
N ALA A 190 6.07 -4.74 -3.44
CA ALA A 190 6.46 -3.38 -3.08
C ALA A 190 5.78 -2.37 -4.01
N GLY A 191 5.18 -1.32 -3.43
CA GLY A 191 4.50 -0.25 -4.13
C GLY A 191 5.06 1.14 -3.84
N ASN A 192 6.06 1.24 -2.94
CA ASN A 192 6.65 2.50 -2.50
C ASN A 192 8.09 2.72 -3.01
N MET A 193 8.56 1.85 -3.90
CA MET A 193 9.76 2.02 -4.74
C MET A 193 9.43 1.84 -6.23
N GLY A 194 8.18 2.15 -6.60
CA GLY A 194 7.50 1.67 -7.78
C GLY A 194 6.95 0.26 -7.54
N VAL A 195 6.23 -0.28 -8.53
CA VAL A 195 5.70 -1.65 -8.44
C VAL A 195 6.84 -2.64 -8.67
N VAL A 196 7.30 -3.28 -7.59
CA VAL A 196 8.34 -4.32 -7.65
C VAL A 196 7.75 -5.63 -7.09
N PRO A 197 7.42 -6.58 -7.97
CA PRO A 197 6.94 -7.89 -7.55
C PRO A 197 8.03 -8.69 -6.82
N PRO A 198 7.65 -9.63 -5.93
CA PRO A 198 8.60 -10.56 -5.36
C PRO A 198 9.15 -11.49 -6.45
N GLU A 199 10.45 -11.76 -6.40
CA GLU A 199 11.06 -12.81 -7.22
C GLU A 199 10.51 -14.19 -6.81
N PRO A 200 10.42 -15.14 -7.76
CA PRO A 200 9.93 -16.48 -7.44
C PRO A 200 10.67 -17.11 -6.26
N GLY A 201 9.93 -17.58 -5.26
CA GLY A 201 10.48 -18.23 -4.07
C GLY A 201 10.85 -17.27 -2.93
N PHE A 202 10.81 -15.92 -3.12
CA PHE A 202 11.18 -14.95 -2.09
C PHE A 202 10.21 -15.01 -0.90
N LEU A 203 8.90 -14.88 -1.13
CA LEU A 203 7.92 -14.89 -0.04
C LEU A 203 7.86 -16.24 0.68
N GLU A 204 7.98 -17.33 -0.05
CA GLU A 204 8.07 -18.68 0.52
C GLU A 204 9.32 -18.85 1.37
N ALA A 205 10.44 -18.22 1.00
CA ALA A 205 11.65 -18.21 1.82
C ALA A 205 11.43 -17.42 3.11
N LEU A 206 10.76 -16.25 3.05
CA LEU A 206 10.41 -15.49 4.25
C LEU A 206 9.52 -16.32 5.19
N ARG A 207 8.52 -17.02 4.65
CA ARG A 207 7.66 -17.90 5.44
C ARG A 207 8.47 -18.98 6.16
N ARG A 208 9.33 -19.70 5.43
CA ARG A 208 10.20 -20.73 6.02
C ARG A 208 11.15 -20.18 7.10
N LEU A 209 11.71 -18.98 6.87
CA LEU A 209 12.60 -18.33 7.85
C LEU A 209 11.83 -17.94 9.12
N CYS A 210 10.60 -17.46 8.99
CA CYS A 210 9.74 -17.17 10.13
C CYS A 210 9.39 -18.44 10.90
N ASP A 211 8.98 -19.51 10.22
CA ASP A 211 8.65 -20.80 10.83
C ASP A 211 9.84 -21.38 11.60
N ALA A 212 11.04 -21.31 11.03
CA ALA A 212 12.25 -21.85 11.65
C ALA A 212 12.75 -21.01 12.85
N SER A 213 12.56 -19.69 12.83
CA SER A 213 13.01 -18.80 13.90
C SER A 213 11.95 -18.53 14.98
N GLY A 214 10.68 -18.84 14.70
CA GLY A 214 9.53 -18.47 15.52
C GLY A 214 9.20 -16.97 15.50
N ALA A 215 9.68 -16.22 14.50
CA ALA A 215 9.25 -14.87 14.20
C ALA A 215 7.93 -14.90 13.43
N LEU A 216 7.12 -13.82 13.53
CA LEU A 216 5.90 -13.71 12.74
C LEU A 216 6.20 -13.14 11.35
N LEU A 217 5.54 -13.67 10.32
CA LEU A 217 5.50 -13.04 9.00
C LEU A 217 4.34 -12.03 8.97
N VAL A 218 4.66 -10.78 8.74
CA VAL A 218 3.67 -9.69 8.66
C VAL A 218 3.62 -9.15 7.25
N PHE A 219 2.49 -9.28 6.58
CA PHE A 219 2.26 -8.69 5.27
C PHE A 219 1.64 -7.30 5.41
N ASP A 220 2.31 -6.31 4.87
CA ASP A 220 1.72 -4.99 4.65
C ASP A 220 0.97 -4.98 3.32
N GLU A 221 -0.30 -5.23 3.40
CA GLU A 221 -1.24 -5.21 2.27
C GLU A 221 -2.07 -3.92 2.19
N VAL A 222 -1.55 -2.83 2.73
CA VAL A 222 -2.20 -1.50 2.61
C VAL A 222 -2.42 -1.11 1.13
N ILE A 223 -1.54 -1.53 0.22
CA ILE A 223 -1.69 -1.29 -1.21
C ILE A 223 -2.29 -2.50 -1.93
N THR A 224 -1.82 -3.71 -1.65
CA THR A 224 -2.18 -4.93 -2.39
C THR A 224 -3.50 -5.54 -1.95
N GLY A 225 -3.89 -5.35 -0.69
CA GLY A 225 -5.14 -5.89 -0.13
C GLY A 225 -6.36 -5.37 -0.90
N PHE A 226 -7.23 -6.28 -1.32
CA PHE A 226 -8.39 -6.00 -2.17
C PHE A 226 -8.07 -5.34 -3.53
N ARG A 227 -6.78 -5.13 -3.84
CA ARG A 227 -6.35 -4.48 -5.10
C ARG A 227 -6.02 -5.48 -6.19
N ILE A 228 -5.20 -6.48 -5.89
CA ILE A 228 -4.68 -7.43 -6.87
C ILE A 228 -5.46 -8.75 -6.92
N ALA A 229 -6.21 -9.02 -5.90
CA ALA A 229 -7.23 -10.05 -5.74
C ALA A 229 -8.12 -9.66 -4.54
N ARG A 230 -9.26 -10.35 -4.33
CA ARG A 230 -10.13 -10.09 -3.18
C ARG A 230 -9.41 -10.37 -1.86
N GLY A 231 -8.69 -11.48 -1.75
CA GLY A 231 -7.84 -11.83 -0.62
C GLY A 231 -6.42 -11.24 -0.71
N GLY A 232 -6.19 -10.24 -1.56
CA GLY A 232 -4.92 -9.54 -1.68
C GLY A 232 -3.79 -10.38 -2.27
N ALA A 233 -2.57 -10.10 -1.80
CA ALA A 233 -1.37 -10.80 -2.24
C ALA A 233 -1.33 -12.25 -1.75
N GLN A 234 -1.93 -12.54 -0.62
CA GLN A 234 -1.98 -13.91 -0.07
C GLN A 234 -2.73 -14.86 -1.00
N GLU A 235 -3.89 -14.41 -1.51
CA GLU A 235 -4.64 -15.17 -2.53
C GLU A 235 -3.87 -15.27 -3.84
N ARG A 236 -3.32 -14.15 -4.33
CA ARG A 236 -2.67 -14.05 -5.64
C ARG A 236 -1.35 -14.82 -5.71
N LEU A 237 -0.57 -14.83 -4.63
CA LEU A 237 0.80 -15.36 -4.58
C LEU A 237 0.93 -16.66 -3.78
N GLY A 238 -0.13 -17.08 -3.07
CA GLY A 238 -0.20 -18.38 -2.38
C GLY A 238 0.64 -18.49 -1.11
N VAL A 239 1.07 -17.38 -0.51
CA VAL A 239 1.81 -17.36 0.76
C VAL A 239 0.97 -16.68 1.83
N ILE A 240 0.77 -17.33 2.96
CA ILE A 240 -0.06 -16.87 4.08
C ILE A 240 0.83 -16.22 5.15
N SER A 241 0.46 -15.04 5.61
CA SER A 241 1.11 -14.34 6.72
C SER A 241 0.52 -14.71 8.07
N ASP A 242 1.22 -14.37 9.16
CA ASP A 242 0.69 -14.49 10.53
C ASP A 242 -0.12 -13.24 10.93
N LEU A 243 0.28 -12.06 10.41
CA LEU A 243 -0.47 -10.83 10.58
C LEU A 243 -0.57 -10.11 9.24
N THR A 244 -1.70 -9.49 9.00
CA THR A 244 -1.97 -8.68 7.80
C THR A 244 -2.34 -7.27 8.19
N ILE A 245 -1.71 -6.29 7.53
CA ILE A 245 -2.02 -4.87 7.64
C ILE A 245 -2.81 -4.46 6.40
N LEU A 246 -3.95 -3.82 6.58
CA LEU A 246 -4.85 -3.38 5.53
C LEU A 246 -5.12 -1.88 5.63
N GLY A 247 -5.47 -1.25 4.51
CA GLY A 247 -5.82 0.17 4.46
C GLY A 247 -6.39 0.55 3.11
N LYS A 248 -6.35 1.84 2.79
CA LYS A 248 -6.76 2.36 1.47
C LYS A 248 -8.15 1.86 1.02
N ILE A 249 -8.23 0.78 0.24
CA ILE A 249 -9.48 0.21 -0.31
C ILE A 249 -10.46 -0.16 0.80
N VAL A 250 -9.98 -0.68 1.92
CA VAL A 250 -10.82 -1.05 3.08
C VAL A 250 -11.65 0.13 3.59
N GLY A 251 -11.16 1.35 3.44
CA GLY A 251 -11.85 2.58 3.83
C GLY A 251 -12.67 3.23 2.72
N GLY A 252 -12.71 2.66 1.51
CA GLY A 252 -13.48 3.21 0.39
C GLY A 252 -13.11 4.66 0.02
N GLY A 253 -11.88 5.11 0.32
CA GLY A 253 -11.41 6.48 0.12
C GLY A 253 -11.50 7.37 1.37
N LEU A 254 -12.03 6.88 2.49
CA LEU A 254 -12.07 7.55 3.79
C LEU A 254 -10.99 6.99 4.74
N PRO A 255 -10.66 7.73 5.83
CA PRO A 255 -9.66 7.30 6.81
C PRO A 255 -10.12 6.05 7.58
N LEU A 256 -9.70 4.89 7.12
CA LEU A 256 -9.87 3.59 7.75
C LEU A 256 -8.75 2.66 7.31
N ALA A 257 -8.27 1.89 8.25
CA ALA A 257 -7.34 0.80 8.05
C ALA A 257 -7.65 -0.33 9.05
N ALA A 258 -6.96 -1.44 8.93
CA ALA A 258 -7.15 -2.57 9.83
C ALA A 258 -5.85 -3.38 9.96
N PHE A 259 -5.75 -4.18 11.00
CA PHE A 259 -4.80 -5.27 11.09
C PHE A 259 -5.51 -6.49 11.66
N GLY A 260 -5.11 -7.66 11.21
CA GLY A 260 -5.75 -8.92 11.59
C GLY A 260 -4.81 -10.11 11.43
N GLY A 261 -5.28 -11.26 11.91
CA GLY A 261 -4.55 -12.52 11.87
C GLY A 261 -5.31 -13.62 12.60
N PRO A 262 -4.64 -14.74 12.91
CA PRO A 262 -5.18 -15.82 13.71
C PRO A 262 -5.69 -15.37 15.08
N ALA A 263 -6.69 -16.07 15.58
CA ALA A 263 -7.38 -15.72 16.83
C ALA A 263 -6.45 -15.70 18.04
N ASP A 264 -5.53 -16.64 18.14
CA ASP A 264 -4.58 -16.78 19.26
C ASP A 264 -3.61 -15.56 19.35
N ILE A 265 -3.20 -15.01 18.21
CA ILE A 265 -2.39 -13.79 18.16
C ILE A 265 -3.26 -12.57 18.50
N MET A 266 -4.43 -12.43 17.85
CA MET A 266 -5.30 -11.28 18.01
C MET A 266 -5.94 -11.19 19.40
N ASP A 267 -6.13 -12.29 20.10
CA ASP A 267 -6.65 -12.34 21.48
C ASP A 267 -5.67 -11.82 22.53
N ARG A 268 -4.40 -11.54 22.15
CA ARG A 268 -3.48 -10.77 23.00
C ARG A 268 -3.85 -9.29 23.09
N LEU A 269 -4.72 -8.78 22.22
CA LEU A 269 -5.19 -7.40 22.30
C LEU A 269 -6.24 -7.22 23.40
N ALA A 270 -6.15 -6.10 24.14
CA ALA A 270 -7.18 -5.69 25.06
C ALA A 270 -8.56 -5.52 24.35
N PRO A 271 -9.69 -5.91 24.94
CA PRO A 271 -9.88 -6.36 26.32
C PRO A 271 -9.65 -7.86 26.54
N SER A 272 -9.45 -8.68 25.52
CA SER A 272 -9.22 -10.13 25.67
C SER A 272 -7.85 -10.42 26.30
N GLY A 273 -6.82 -9.72 25.87
CA GLY A 273 -5.46 -9.77 26.38
C GLY A 273 -5.02 -8.47 27.02
N ASP A 274 -3.70 -8.27 27.09
CA ASP A 274 -3.05 -7.16 27.79
C ASP A 274 -2.38 -6.12 26.85
N VAL A 275 -2.35 -6.39 25.54
CA VAL A 275 -1.74 -5.49 24.56
C VAL A 275 -2.69 -4.32 24.25
N TYR A 276 -2.26 -3.12 24.63
CA TYR A 276 -3.10 -1.93 24.48
C TYR A 276 -3.09 -1.39 23.04
N GLN A 277 -4.30 -1.15 22.51
CA GLN A 277 -4.56 -0.40 21.28
C GLN A 277 -5.95 0.26 21.40
N ALA A 278 -6.05 1.54 21.05
CA ALA A 278 -7.32 2.27 21.02
C ALA A 278 -7.25 3.41 20.00
N GLY A 279 -8.41 3.79 19.45
CA GLY A 279 -8.58 4.94 18.57
C GLY A 279 -10.01 5.44 18.64
N THR A 280 -10.22 6.70 19.00
CA THR A 280 -11.56 7.29 19.17
C THR A 280 -12.41 7.19 17.91
N LEU A 281 -11.81 7.36 16.72
CA LEU A 281 -12.50 7.35 15.43
C LEU A 281 -12.29 6.04 14.66
N SER A 282 -11.64 5.05 15.25
CA SER A 282 -11.51 3.72 14.64
C SER A 282 -12.89 3.10 14.44
N GLY A 283 -13.21 2.65 13.24
CA GLY A 283 -14.53 2.09 12.91
C GLY A 283 -15.64 3.15 12.87
N ASN A 284 -15.34 4.43 12.63
CA ASN A 284 -16.38 5.46 12.53
C ASN A 284 -17.39 5.16 11.41
N PRO A 285 -18.67 5.56 11.60
CA PRO A 285 -19.76 5.18 10.71
C PRO A 285 -19.55 5.55 9.25
N LEU A 286 -18.90 6.68 8.96
CA LEU A 286 -18.71 7.15 7.58
C LEU A 286 -17.71 6.29 6.82
N ALA A 287 -16.53 6.05 7.44
CA ALA A 287 -15.49 5.26 6.83
C ALA A 287 -15.89 3.77 6.72
N THR A 288 -16.63 3.25 7.70
CA THR A 288 -17.17 1.89 7.69
C THR A 288 -18.21 1.72 6.57
N ALA A 289 -19.12 2.68 6.40
CA ALA A 289 -20.11 2.66 5.32
C ALA A 289 -19.44 2.73 3.93
N ALA A 290 -18.46 3.61 3.76
CA ALA A 290 -17.69 3.69 2.51
C ALA A 290 -16.92 2.39 2.21
N GLY A 291 -16.28 1.79 3.22
CA GLY A 291 -15.60 0.51 3.11
C GLY A 291 -16.55 -0.62 2.69
N LEU A 292 -17.70 -0.75 3.34
CA LEU A 292 -18.72 -1.74 3.00
C LEU A 292 -19.24 -1.59 1.57
N ALA A 293 -19.51 -0.34 1.13
CA ALA A 293 -19.96 -0.07 -0.23
C ALA A 293 -18.95 -0.54 -1.28
N VAL A 294 -17.66 -0.44 -0.98
CA VAL A 294 -16.59 -0.93 -1.86
C VAL A 294 -16.40 -2.44 -1.74
N LEU A 295 -16.20 -3.00 -0.52
CA LEU A 295 -15.82 -4.40 -0.36
C LEU A 295 -16.90 -5.36 -0.85
N ARG A 296 -18.18 -5.04 -0.65
CA ARG A 296 -19.29 -5.85 -1.15
C ARG A 296 -19.32 -5.97 -2.67
N ARG A 297 -18.94 -4.95 -3.40
CA ARG A 297 -18.84 -4.98 -4.87
C ARG A 297 -17.62 -5.76 -5.36
N LEU A 298 -16.58 -5.90 -4.54
CA LEU A 298 -15.38 -6.69 -4.85
C LEU A 298 -15.59 -8.21 -4.69
N HIS A 299 -16.78 -8.68 -4.30
CA HIS A 299 -17.16 -10.09 -4.41
C HIS A 299 -17.33 -10.54 -5.87
N ASP A 300 -17.63 -9.63 -6.79
CA ASP A 300 -17.78 -9.95 -8.21
C ASP A 300 -16.41 -10.15 -8.86
N PRO A 301 -16.08 -11.37 -9.30
CA PRO A 301 -14.79 -11.65 -9.95
C PRO A 301 -14.60 -10.87 -11.25
N ALA A 302 -15.69 -10.46 -11.93
CA ALA A 302 -15.61 -9.64 -13.15
C ALA A 302 -14.91 -8.30 -12.92
N VAL A 303 -14.93 -7.77 -11.68
CA VAL A 303 -14.18 -6.58 -11.29
C VAL A 303 -12.68 -6.79 -11.51
N TYR A 304 -12.14 -7.90 -11.02
CA TYR A 304 -10.71 -8.20 -11.14
C TYR A 304 -10.31 -8.58 -12.57
N GLU A 305 -11.18 -9.28 -13.30
CA GLU A 305 -10.95 -9.61 -14.71
C GLU A 305 -10.84 -8.34 -15.56
N GLU A 306 -11.73 -7.37 -15.34
CA GLU A 306 -11.70 -6.10 -16.05
C GLU A 306 -10.51 -5.23 -15.66
N LEU A 307 -10.15 -5.18 -14.37
CA LEU A 307 -8.95 -4.48 -13.89
C LEU A 307 -7.66 -5.09 -14.47
N GLU A 308 -7.57 -6.42 -14.56
CA GLU A 308 -6.46 -7.14 -15.19
C GLU A 308 -6.36 -6.81 -16.67
N ARG A 309 -7.49 -6.85 -17.40
CA ARG A 309 -7.57 -6.51 -18.83
C ARG A 309 -7.06 -5.09 -19.11
N ARG A 310 -7.54 -4.12 -18.33
CA ARG A 310 -7.15 -2.71 -18.45
C ARG A 310 -5.68 -2.49 -18.10
N GLY A 311 -5.23 -3.11 -16.99
CA GLY A 311 -3.84 -3.06 -16.57
C GLY A 311 -2.89 -3.64 -17.63
N ALA A 312 -3.25 -4.79 -18.22
CA ALA A 312 -2.46 -5.42 -19.28
C ALA A 312 -2.40 -4.55 -20.55
N ARG A 313 -3.51 -3.90 -20.92
CA ARG A 313 -3.53 -2.96 -22.06
C ARG A 313 -2.60 -1.77 -21.82
N LEU A 314 -2.65 -1.18 -20.62
CA LEU A 314 -1.77 -0.07 -20.24
C LEU A 314 -0.30 -0.50 -20.27
N GLU A 315 0.04 -1.64 -19.67
CA GLU A 315 1.38 -2.22 -19.69
C GLU A 315 1.90 -2.40 -21.12
N GLN A 316 1.11 -3.06 -21.98
CA GLN A 316 1.48 -3.31 -23.38
C GLN A 316 1.74 -2.01 -24.14
N GLY A 317 0.90 -0.99 -23.93
CA GLY A 317 1.05 0.30 -24.59
C GLY A 317 2.24 1.11 -24.12
N LEU A 318 2.62 0.99 -22.85
CA LEU A 318 3.75 1.74 -22.27
C LEU A 318 5.09 1.01 -22.41
N ALA A 319 5.11 -0.31 -22.64
CA ALA A 319 6.32 -1.13 -22.72
C ALA A 319 7.41 -0.63 -23.70
N PRO A 320 7.08 0.02 -24.86
CA PRO A 320 8.09 0.57 -25.77
C PRO A 320 8.89 1.75 -25.21
N TYR A 321 8.42 2.41 -24.15
CA TYR A 321 8.96 3.69 -23.67
C TYR A 321 9.81 3.58 -22.39
N GLY A 322 9.86 2.38 -21.80
CA GLY A 322 10.66 2.10 -20.61
C GLY A 322 10.33 0.73 -20.03
N ARG A 323 10.85 0.45 -18.83
CA ARG A 323 10.52 -0.79 -18.14
C ARG A 323 9.19 -0.66 -17.41
N VAL A 324 8.15 -1.31 -17.89
CA VAL A 324 6.89 -1.42 -17.16
C VAL A 324 6.92 -2.65 -16.25
N GLN A 325 6.58 -2.47 -14.99
CA GLN A 325 6.29 -3.55 -14.07
C GLN A 325 4.87 -3.42 -13.56
N ARG A 326 4.13 -4.52 -13.54
CA ARG A 326 2.72 -4.56 -13.21
C ARG A 326 2.33 -5.81 -12.43
N ILE A 327 1.37 -5.66 -11.55
CA ILE A 327 0.59 -6.75 -10.98
C ILE A 327 -0.88 -6.31 -10.84
N GLY A 328 -1.81 -7.05 -11.45
CA GLY A 328 -3.22 -6.68 -11.42
C GLY A 328 -3.45 -5.24 -11.94
N ALA A 329 -4.04 -4.43 -11.10
CA ALA A 329 -4.41 -3.03 -11.38
C ALA A 329 -3.36 -2.01 -10.90
N MET A 330 -2.11 -2.41 -10.69
CA MET A 330 -0.99 -1.55 -10.28
C MET A 330 0.14 -1.66 -11.29
N ALA A 331 0.69 -0.53 -11.73
CA ALA A 331 1.82 -0.49 -12.67
C ALA A 331 2.76 0.67 -12.36
N THR A 332 4.03 0.52 -12.74
CA THR A 332 5.01 1.62 -12.77
C THR A 332 5.78 1.55 -14.08
N LEU A 333 5.93 2.71 -14.72
CA LEU A 333 6.83 2.91 -15.85
C LEU A 333 8.16 3.45 -15.32
N PHE A 334 9.18 2.62 -15.28
CA PHE A 334 10.54 3.00 -14.92
C PHE A 334 11.32 3.49 -16.14
N MET A 335 11.99 4.63 -16.00
CA MET A 335 12.89 5.17 -17.05
C MET A 335 14.23 4.42 -17.05
N THR A 336 14.20 3.15 -17.45
CA THR A 336 15.35 2.27 -17.57
C THR A 336 15.08 1.13 -18.55
N GLY A 337 16.12 0.54 -19.11
CA GLY A 337 16.05 -0.70 -19.90
C GLY A 337 16.24 -1.98 -19.07
N HIS A 338 16.59 -1.84 -17.78
CA HIS A 338 16.90 -2.98 -16.92
C HIS A 338 15.70 -3.40 -16.06
N ALA A 339 15.74 -4.63 -15.53
CA ALA A 339 14.77 -5.08 -14.54
C ALA A 339 15.01 -4.35 -13.21
N VAL A 340 13.93 -3.92 -12.55
CA VAL A 340 13.97 -3.33 -11.23
C VAL A 340 13.48 -4.37 -10.22
N ARG A 341 14.37 -4.86 -9.37
CA ARG A 341 14.10 -5.97 -8.44
C ARG A 341 14.12 -5.54 -6.98
N ASN A 342 14.76 -4.40 -6.70
CA ASN A 342 14.93 -3.88 -5.35
C ASN A 342 15.07 -2.35 -5.39
N PHE A 343 15.33 -1.76 -4.24
CA PHE A 343 15.40 -0.31 -4.10
C PHE A 343 16.63 0.29 -4.81
N ASP A 344 17.76 -0.41 -4.83
CA ASP A 344 18.98 0.07 -5.50
C ASP A 344 18.77 0.13 -7.02
N ASP A 345 18.12 -0.89 -7.61
CA ASP A 345 17.74 -0.87 -9.02
C ASP A 345 16.77 0.29 -9.32
N ALA A 346 15.79 0.54 -8.43
CA ALA A 346 14.84 1.65 -8.58
C ALA A 346 15.53 3.01 -8.50
N GLN A 347 16.49 3.19 -7.60
CA GLN A 347 17.28 4.42 -7.47
C GLN A 347 18.22 4.64 -8.67
N GLY A 348 18.64 3.57 -9.34
CA GLY A 348 19.46 3.61 -10.56
C GLY A 348 18.71 4.03 -11.82
N CYS A 349 17.39 4.22 -11.76
CA CYS A 349 16.59 4.68 -12.90
C CYS A 349 16.76 6.20 -13.13
N ASP A 350 16.48 6.64 -14.36
CA ASP A 350 16.56 8.07 -14.74
C ASP A 350 15.34 8.85 -14.22
N THR A 351 15.47 9.38 -13.00
CA THR A 351 14.43 10.17 -12.34
C THR A 351 14.23 11.55 -12.97
N ASP A 352 15.27 12.12 -13.62
CA ASP A 352 15.15 13.41 -14.31
C ASP A 352 14.31 13.27 -15.58
N ARG A 353 14.54 12.21 -16.35
CA ARG A 353 13.69 11.84 -17.49
C ARG A 353 12.25 11.56 -17.07
N TYR A 354 12.03 10.88 -15.93
CA TYR A 354 10.70 10.70 -15.39
C TYR A 354 10.04 12.04 -15.05
N GLY A 355 10.76 12.96 -14.43
CA GLY A 355 10.27 14.31 -14.14
C GLY A 355 9.88 15.09 -15.40
N ALA A 356 10.67 14.96 -16.48
CA ALA A 356 10.33 15.54 -17.77
C ALA A 356 9.07 14.92 -18.39
N LEU A 357 8.94 13.57 -18.34
CA LEU A 357 7.75 12.86 -18.78
C LEU A 357 6.52 13.29 -17.96
N PHE A 358 6.64 13.39 -16.65
CA PHE A 358 5.55 13.85 -15.78
C PHE A 358 5.01 15.21 -16.23
N ARG A 359 5.89 16.21 -16.43
CA ARG A 359 5.49 17.54 -16.86
C ARG A 359 4.86 17.53 -18.26
N HIS A 360 5.37 16.72 -19.16
CA HIS A 360 4.82 16.52 -20.50
C HIS A 360 3.40 15.95 -20.45
N LEU A 361 3.15 14.94 -19.62
CA LEU A 361 1.85 14.31 -19.43
C LEU A 361 0.86 15.28 -18.76
N LEU A 362 1.30 15.97 -17.72
CA LEU A 362 0.47 16.93 -16.99
C LEU A 362 -0.03 18.05 -17.92
N ALA A 363 0.83 18.57 -18.79
CA ALA A 363 0.47 19.58 -19.81
C ALA A 363 -0.56 19.07 -20.85
N ARG A 364 -0.72 17.74 -20.96
CA ARG A 364 -1.71 17.07 -21.83
C ARG A 364 -2.95 16.58 -21.08
N GLY A 365 -3.11 16.99 -19.84
CA GLY A 365 -4.24 16.60 -19.01
C GLY A 365 -4.18 15.14 -18.54
N ILE A 366 -2.99 14.64 -18.23
CA ILE A 366 -2.76 13.32 -17.65
C ILE A 366 -1.93 13.49 -16.38
N TYR A 367 -2.46 13.02 -15.26
CA TYR A 367 -1.83 13.07 -13.96
C TYR A 367 -1.38 11.67 -13.54
N VAL A 368 -0.08 11.44 -13.59
CA VAL A 368 0.59 10.25 -13.03
C VAL A 368 1.20 10.60 -11.65
N ALA A 369 1.76 9.64 -10.94
CA ALA A 369 2.38 9.92 -9.66
C ALA A 369 3.55 10.91 -9.80
N PRO A 370 3.67 11.94 -8.94
CA PRO A 370 4.76 12.92 -9.01
C PRO A 370 6.07 12.36 -8.39
N SER A 371 6.33 11.09 -8.62
CA SER A 371 7.55 10.36 -8.26
C SER A 371 7.57 9.02 -8.99
N GLN A 372 8.72 8.64 -9.58
CA GLN A 372 8.90 7.33 -10.20
C GLN A 372 8.84 6.17 -9.19
N PHE A 373 9.00 6.46 -7.89
CA PHE A 373 8.91 5.48 -6.80
C PHE A 373 7.49 5.16 -6.38
N GLU A 374 6.49 5.62 -7.12
CA GLU A 374 5.07 5.40 -6.84
C GLU A 374 4.42 4.59 -7.96
N ALA A 375 3.27 4.01 -7.66
CA ALA A 375 2.48 3.25 -8.62
C ALA A 375 1.41 4.11 -9.32
N MET A 376 1.10 3.74 -10.55
CA MET A 376 -0.16 4.07 -11.21
C MET A 376 -1.22 3.04 -10.81
N PHE A 377 -2.44 3.49 -10.57
CA PHE A 377 -3.56 2.65 -10.15
C PHE A 377 -4.68 2.68 -11.19
N VAL A 378 -4.89 1.55 -11.83
CA VAL A 378 -6.02 1.35 -12.74
C VAL A 378 -7.30 1.21 -11.92
N SER A 379 -8.37 1.89 -12.34
CA SER A 379 -9.70 1.78 -11.75
C SER A 379 -10.74 1.34 -12.79
N LEU A 380 -11.93 0.97 -12.33
CA LEU A 380 -13.05 0.67 -13.23
C LEU A 380 -13.62 1.94 -13.92
N ALA A 381 -13.18 3.11 -13.52
CA ALA A 381 -13.53 4.35 -14.20
C ALA A 381 -12.62 4.65 -15.40
N HIS A 382 -11.42 4.05 -15.49
CA HIS A 382 -10.54 4.19 -16.65
C HIS A 382 -11.04 3.32 -17.80
N GLY A 383 -11.65 3.90 -18.80
CA GLY A 383 -12.02 3.22 -20.04
C GLY A 383 -10.86 3.09 -21.03
N ASP A 384 -11.17 2.54 -22.19
CA ASP A 384 -10.19 2.39 -23.27
C ASP A 384 -9.71 3.75 -23.80
N GLU A 385 -10.56 4.80 -23.73
CA GLU A 385 -10.22 6.17 -24.14
C GLU A 385 -9.12 6.76 -23.27
N GLU A 386 -9.22 6.66 -21.92
CA GLU A 386 -8.23 7.17 -20.98
C GLU A 386 -6.89 6.45 -21.14
N ILE A 387 -6.93 5.12 -21.37
CA ILE A 387 -5.75 4.30 -21.60
C ILE A 387 -5.06 4.71 -22.91
N ASP A 388 -5.80 4.79 -24.04
CA ASP A 388 -5.26 5.13 -25.34
C ASP A 388 -4.70 6.56 -25.37
N ARG A 389 -5.41 7.51 -24.76
CA ARG A 389 -4.94 8.88 -24.61
C ARG A 389 -3.62 8.95 -23.85
N THR A 390 -3.47 8.14 -22.79
CA THR A 390 -2.25 8.11 -21.99
C THR A 390 -1.10 7.48 -22.78
N ILE A 391 -1.34 6.36 -23.47
CA ILE A 391 -0.34 5.71 -24.31
C ILE A 391 0.15 6.66 -25.42
N GLN A 392 -0.77 7.35 -26.10
CA GLN A 392 -0.41 8.32 -27.14
C GLN A 392 0.42 9.48 -26.57
N ALA A 393 0.04 10.01 -25.41
CA ALA A 393 0.79 11.10 -24.80
C ALA A 393 2.20 10.68 -24.38
N VAL A 394 2.39 9.41 -23.95
CA VAL A 394 3.74 8.87 -23.68
C VAL A 394 4.52 8.66 -24.98
N ALA A 395 3.84 8.22 -26.06
CA ALA A 395 4.45 8.08 -27.38
C ALA A 395 4.96 9.41 -27.97
N ASP A 396 4.26 10.51 -27.66
CA ASP A 396 4.61 11.85 -28.12
C ASP A 396 5.73 12.50 -27.27
N PHE A 397 6.30 11.78 -26.33
CA PHE A 397 7.40 12.27 -25.48
C PHE A 397 8.75 11.99 -26.10
N ASP A 398 9.42 13.04 -26.58
CA ASP A 398 10.74 13.01 -27.29
C ASP A 398 11.94 13.16 -26.32
N GLY A 399 11.75 13.07 -25.00
CA GLY A 399 12.76 13.34 -23.97
C GLY A 399 13.71 12.23 -23.57
#